data_8744af54785761e00be951239b2a6247
#
_entry.id   8744af54785761e00be951239b2a6247
#
_cell.length_a   1.000
_cell.length_b   1.000
_cell.length_c   1.000
_cell.angle_alpha   90.00
_cell.angle_beta   90.00
_cell.angle_gamma   90.00
#
_symmetry.space_group_name_H-M   'P 1'
#
loop_
_entity.id
_entity.type
_entity.pdbx_description
1 polymer ?
#
loop_
_entity_poly.entity_id
_entity_poly.type
_entity_poly.pdbx_seq_one_letter_code
_entity_poly.pdbx_strand_id
1 'polypeptide(L)'
;MIILKHLTVEHFRLLREIDLHFPQRGSILFQGPNEAGKSALLESIYFALYGTPIASDHGKSSIDDLVLYGSSRASVTLTLSIGANELIINRVIERGKGQQVTLQVRKLGMPEEEPITRLGTTNERIITELGRVDAETLRNSCFIEQKSLNRLENLPGSERETTLRKLLGLEKLLRLTEQF
;
A
#
# COMPACT_ATOMS: atom_id res chain seq x y z
N MET A 1 -11.79 0.75 12.26
CA MET A 1 -12.09 0.44 10.84
C MET A 1 -11.33 1.45 10.01
N ILE A 2 -10.64 0.98 8.96
CA ILE A 2 -9.89 1.81 8.00
C ILE A 2 -10.76 1.97 6.75
N ILE A 3 -10.95 3.21 6.29
CA ILE A 3 -11.75 3.51 5.09
C ILE A 3 -10.92 4.39 4.17
N LEU A 4 -10.67 3.94 2.94
CA LEU A 4 -10.07 4.77 1.89
C LEU A 4 -11.10 5.81 1.44
N LYS A 5 -10.68 7.06 1.29
CA LYS A 5 -11.54 8.16 0.86
C LYS A 5 -11.18 8.69 -0.51
N HIS A 6 -9.91 8.98 -0.73
CA HIS A 6 -9.46 9.63 -1.95
C HIS A 6 -8.04 9.21 -2.29
N LEU A 7 -7.76 9.00 -3.56
CA LEU A 7 -6.44 8.68 -4.08
C LEU A 7 -6.17 9.55 -5.30
N THR A 8 -5.09 10.32 -5.26
CA THR A 8 -4.54 10.99 -6.44
C THR A 8 -3.16 10.41 -6.75
N VAL A 9 -2.92 10.16 -8.01
CA VAL A 9 -1.67 9.58 -8.52
C VAL A 9 -1.22 10.33 -9.76
N GLU A 10 0.04 10.71 -9.80
CA GLU A 10 0.66 11.36 -10.96
C GLU A 10 1.95 10.64 -11.33
N HIS A 11 2.08 10.28 -12.61
CA HIS A 11 3.28 9.70 -13.22
C HIS A 11 3.86 8.49 -12.48
N PHE A 12 3.00 7.64 -11.95
CA PHE A 12 3.38 6.45 -11.18
C PHE A 12 3.22 5.16 -12.00
N ARG A 13 4.27 4.41 -12.23
CA ARG A 13 4.28 3.21 -13.10
C ARG A 13 3.73 3.53 -14.49
N LEU A 14 2.58 2.96 -14.85
CA LEU A 14 1.86 3.19 -16.10
C LEU A 14 0.76 4.27 -15.97
N LEU A 15 0.54 4.79 -14.77
CA LEU A 15 -0.49 5.78 -14.48
C LEU A 15 0.06 7.18 -14.76
N ARG A 16 -0.61 7.93 -15.63
CA ARG A 16 -0.26 9.34 -15.90
C ARG A 16 -0.87 10.24 -14.85
N GLU A 17 -2.19 10.15 -14.73
CA GLU A 17 -2.97 10.94 -13.78
C GLU A 17 -4.21 10.14 -13.38
N ILE A 18 -4.44 10.01 -12.10
CA ILE A 18 -5.62 9.36 -11.51
C ILE A 18 -6.12 10.27 -10.39
N ASP A 19 -7.41 10.49 -10.39
CA ASP A 19 -8.17 11.09 -9.30
C ASP A 19 -9.35 10.18 -8.99
N LEU A 20 -9.33 9.52 -7.83
CA LEU A 20 -10.28 8.48 -7.49
C LEU A 20 -10.87 8.69 -6.10
N HIS A 21 -12.17 8.92 -6.04
CA HIS A 21 -12.95 8.92 -4.81
C HIS A 21 -13.51 7.53 -4.52
N PHE A 22 -13.25 7.04 -3.31
CA PHE A 22 -13.75 5.74 -2.87
C PHE A 22 -15.14 5.88 -2.23
N PRO A 23 -16.07 4.96 -2.49
CA PRO A 23 -17.34 4.92 -1.79
C PRO A 23 -17.12 4.55 -0.32
N GLN A 24 -17.98 5.02 0.56
CA GLN A 24 -17.89 4.68 1.98
C GLN A 24 -18.10 3.19 2.25
N ARG A 25 -18.85 2.51 1.41
CA ARG A 25 -19.14 1.07 1.46
C ARG A 25 -19.33 0.54 0.04
N GLY A 26 -18.98 -0.72 -0.18
CA GLY A 26 -19.19 -1.41 -1.45
C GLY A 26 -17.92 -1.98 -2.03
N SER A 27 -18.00 -2.37 -3.30
CA SER A 27 -16.90 -2.91 -4.08
C SER A 27 -16.64 -2.03 -5.28
N ILE A 28 -15.38 -1.89 -5.67
CA ILE A 28 -14.96 -1.15 -6.87
C ILE A 28 -14.36 -2.15 -7.84
N LEU A 29 -14.83 -2.14 -9.07
CA LEU A 29 -14.29 -2.94 -10.15
C LEU A 29 -13.50 -2.07 -11.11
N PHE A 30 -12.21 -2.35 -11.26
CA PHE A 30 -11.35 -1.74 -12.26
C PHE A 30 -11.25 -2.65 -13.48
N GLN A 31 -11.81 -2.22 -14.60
CA GLN A 31 -11.74 -2.93 -15.86
C GLN A 31 -10.82 -2.22 -16.86
N GLY A 32 -10.16 -2.99 -17.70
CA GLY A 32 -9.29 -2.48 -18.74
C GLY A 32 -8.42 -3.58 -19.35
N PRO A 33 -7.78 -3.33 -20.48
CA PRO A 33 -6.87 -4.29 -21.12
C PRO A 33 -5.68 -4.63 -20.20
N ASN A 34 -4.91 -5.63 -20.60
CA ASN A 34 -3.63 -5.90 -19.95
C ASN A 34 -2.73 -4.67 -20.06
N GLU A 35 -1.90 -4.44 -19.06
CA GLU A 35 -0.99 -3.28 -18.97
C GLU A 35 -1.68 -1.90 -18.86
N ALA A 36 -3.00 -1.84 -18.65
CA ALA A 36 -3.71 -0.58 -18.41
C ALA A 36 -3.42 0.08 -17.05
N GLY A 37 -2.54 -0.50 -16.25
CA GLY A 37 -2.17 0.08 -14.95
C GLY A 37 -3.04 -0.37 -13.76
N LYS A 38 -3.91 -1.38 -13.91
CA LYS A 38 -4.79 -1.87 -12.81
C LYS A 38 -3.99 -2.26 -11.56
N SER A 39 -2.91 -3.03 -11.73
CA SER A 39 -2.01 -3.40 -10.62
C SER A 39 -1.23 -2.21 -10.07
N ALA A 40 -0.85 -1.26 -10.93
CA ALA A 40 -0.17 -0.05 -10.50
C ALA A 40 -1.05 0.83 -9.59
N LEU A 41 -2.37 0.80 -9.79
CA LEU A 41 -3.31 1.51 -8.91
C LEU A 41 -3.29 0.92 -7.49
N LEU A 42 -3.30 -0.40 -7.36
CA LEU A 42 -3.18 -1.06 -6.05
C LEU A 42 -1.80 -0.83 -5.43
N GLU A 43 -0.74 -0.91 -6.25
CA GLU A 43 0.64 -0.62 -5.81
C GLU A 43 0.79 0.82 -5.33
N SER A 44 0.09 1.80 -5.93
CA SER A 44 0.14 3.19 -5.48
C SER A 44 -0.43 3.39 -4.07
N ILE A 45 -1.52 2.67 -3.72
CA ILE A 45 -2.07 2.66 -2.36
C ILE A 45 -1.05 2.07 -1.38
N TYR A 46 -0.46 0.92 -1.72
CA TYR A 46 0.56 0.29 -0.90
C TYR A 46 1.78 1.19 -0.71
N PHE A 47 2.25 1.82 -1.79
CA PHE A 47 3.35 2.76 -1.75
C PHE A 47 3.03 3.98 -0.88
N ALA A 48 1.83 4.53 -0.97
CA ALA A 48 1.43 5.65 -0.10
C ALA A 48 1.56 5.28 1.38
N LEU A 49 1.17 4.07 1.77
CA LEU A 49 1.22 3.61 3.16
C LEU A 49 2.65 3.34 3.62
N TYR A 50 3.45 2.60 2.85
CA TYR A 50 4.73 2.06 3.33
C TYR A 50 5.98 2.68 2.69
N GLY A 51 5.83 3.42 1.59
CA GLY A 51 6.95 4.05 0.89
C GLY A 51 7.92 3.08 0.21
N THR A 52 7.48 1.86 -0.04
CA THR A 52 8.25 0.82 -0.71
C THR A 52 7.45 0.23 -1.87
N PRO A 53 8.09 -0.19 -2.98
CA PRO A 53 7.40 -0.93 -4.02
C PRO A 53 6.92 -2.29 -3.49
N ILE A 54 5.87 -2.83 -4.10
CA ILE A 54 5.54 -4.24 -3.90
C ILE A 54 6.66 -5.05 -4.55
N ALA A 55 7.41 -5.82 -3.75
CA ALA A 55 8.51 -6.61 -4.25
C ALA A 55 8.01 -7.58 -5.33
N SER A 56 8.61 -7.52 -6.52
CA SER A 56 8.37 -8.51 -7.58
C SER A 56 9.19 -9.77 -7.28
N ASP A 57 8.71 -10.94 -7.71
CA ASP A 57 9.42 -12.22 -7.60
C ASP A 57 10.78 -12.23 -8.35
N HIS A 58 11.08 -11.18 -9.12
CA HIS A 58 12.24 -11.09 -10.01
C HIS A 58 13.37 -10.18 -9.52
N GLY A 59 13.37 -9.74 -8.25
CA GLY A 59 14.47 -8.97 -7.70
C GLY A 59 14.04 -7.72 -6.90
N LYS A 60 15.03 -6.96 -6.42
CA LYS A 60 14.79 -5.71 -5.71
C LYS A 60 14.31 -4.65 -6.70
N SER A 61 13.04 -4.30 -6.65
CA SER A 61 12.50 -3.15 -7.37
C SER A 61 13.05 -1.87 -6.73
N SER A 62 13.64 -1.01 -7.55
CA SER A 62 14.07 0.31 -7.12
C SER A 62 12.85 1.22 -6.97
N ILE A 63 12.93 2.20 -6.08
CA ILE A 63 11.93 3.25 -5.95
C ILE A 63 11.79 4.06 -7.26
N ASP A 64 12.88 4.21 -8.00
CA ASP A 64 12.91 4.89 -9.29
C ASP A 64 12.09 4.16 -10.37
N ASP A 65 11.92 2.84 -10.23
CA ASP A 65 11.08 2.03 -11.13
C ASP A 65 9.58 2.34 -10.98
N LEU A 66 9.19 3.02 -9.90
CA LEU A 66 7.82 3.48 -9.68
C LEU A 66 7.49 4.75 -10.48
N VAL A 67 8.50 5.47 -10.96
CA VAL A 67 8.30 6.68 -11.76
C VAL A 67 8.01 6.29 -13.21
N LEU A 68 6.94 6.84 -13.78
CA LEU A 68 6.55 6.62 -15.18
C LEU A 68 7.74 6.87 -16.12
N TYR A 69 7.92 5.98 -17.09
CA TYR A 69 8.97 6.15 -18.10
C TYR A 69 8.84 7.49 -18.83
N GLY A 70 9.94 8.23 -18.95
CA GLY A 70 9.95 9.57 -19.51
C GLY A 70 9.62 10.70 -18.52
N SER A 71 9.23 10.38 -17.29
CA SER A 71 9.02 11.37 -16.22
C SER A 71 10.20 11.38 -15.24
N SER A 72 10.46 12.53 -14.64
CA SER A 72 11.49 12.72 -13.61
C SER A 72 10.92 12.60 -12.18
N ARG A 73 9.59 12.65 -12.06
CA ARG A 73 8.89 12.71 -10.77
C ARG A 73 7.60 11.90 -10.85
N ALA A 74 7.23 11.31 -9.71
CA ALA A 74 5.91 10.73 -9.47
C ALA A 74 5.35 11.23 -8.14
N SER A 75 4.04 11.33 -8.02
CA SER A 75 3.37 11.66 -6.75
C SER A 75 2.19 10.74 -6.48
N VAL A 76 1.98 10.43 -5.21
CA VAL A 76 0.82 9.68 -4.73
C VAL A 76 0.30 10.37 -3.48
N THR A 77 -0.97 10.75 -3.49
CA THR A 77 -1.66 11.25 -2.30
C THR A 77 -2.81 10.33 -1.95
N LEU A 78 -2.80 9.81 -0.74
CA LEU A 78 -3.85 8.95 -0.21
C LEU A 78 -4.50 9.60 1.00
N THR A 79 -5.82 9.75 0.95
CA THR A 79 -6.64 10.15 2.09
C THR A 79 -7.42 8.95 2.60
N LEU A 80 -7.32 8.68 3.89
CA LEU A 80 -8.04 7.60 4.55
C LEU A 80 -8.53 8.04 5.94
N SER A 81 -9.56 7.39 6.47
CA SER A 81 -10.01 7.58 7.84
C SER A 81 -9.77 6.34 8.68
N ILE A 82 -9.34 6.54 9.93
CA ILE A 82 -9.14 5.51 10.94
C ILE A 82 -9.84 5.95 12.22
N GLY A 83 -11.00 5.35 12.50
CA GLY A 83 -11.84 5.81 13.60
C GLY A 83 -12.30 7.27 13.39
N ALA A 84 -11.94 8.17 14.32
CA ALA A 84 -12.21 9.60 14.24
C ALA A 84 -11.10 10.41 13.53
N ASN A 85 -9.97 9.78 13.19
CA ASN A 85 -8.85 10.46 12.55
C ASN A 85 -8.96 10.33 11.02
N GLU A 86 -8.58 11.42 10.34
CA GLU A 86 -8.34 11.42 8.90
C GLU A 86 -6.85 11.63 8.67
N LEU A 87 -6.27 10.75 7.86
CA LEU A 87 -4.87 10.80 7.47
C LEU A 87 -4.78 11.19 5.99
N ILE A 88 -3.96 12.17 5.70
CA ILE A 88 -3.60 12.58 4.34
C ILE A 88 -2.11 12.32 4.18
N ILE A 89 -1.77 11.34 3.36
CA ILE A 89 -0.40 10.89 3.11
C ILE A 89 -0.03 11.31 1.69
N ASN A 90 0.94 12.19 1.55
CA ASN A 90 1.50 12.54 0.24
C ASN A 90 2.93 12.01 0.14
N ARG A 91 3.22 11.25 -0.92
CA ARG A 91 4.57 10.81 -1.26
C ARG A 91 4.95 11.28 -2.64
N VAL A 92 6.18 11.76 -2.74
CA VAL A 92 6.77 12.21 -3.97
C VAL A 92 8.07 11.46 -4.19
N ILE A 93 8.28 10.93 -5.40
CA ILE A 93 9.53 10.33 -5.84
C ILE A 93 10.16 11.28 -6.86
N GLU A 94 11.42 11.60 -6.69
CA GLU A 94 12.24 12.22 -7.70
C GLU A 94 13.33 11.23 -8.13
N ARG A 95 13.36 10.91 -9.43
CA ARG A 95 14.27 9.92 -9.99
C ARG A 95 15.73 10.27 -9.67
N GLY A 96 16.46 9.31 -9.08
CA GLY A 96 17.83 9.49 -8.65
C GLY A 96 18.04 10.29 -7.37
N LYS A 97 16.96 10.82 -6.75
CA LYS A 97 17.05 11.57 -5.47
C LYS A 97 16.32 10.90 -4.32
N GLY A 98 15.50 9.86 -4.63
CA GLY A 98 14.72 9.13 -3.63
C GLY A 98 13.32 9.70 -3.42
N GLN A 99 12.77 9.53 -2.22
CA GLN A 99 11.40 9.94 -1.91
C GLN A 99 11.31 10.96 -0.79
N GLN A 100 10.26 11.76 -0.84
CA GLN A 100 9.78 12.63 0.22
C GLN A 100 8.40 12.17 0.66
N VAL A 101 8.05 12.41 1.91
CA VAL A 101 6.73 12.08 2.48
C VAL A 101 6.23 13.22 3.35
N THR A 102 4.94 13.48 3.26
CA THR A 102 4.23 14.38 4.18
C THR A 102 3.00 13.66 4.71
N LEU A 103 2.83 13.67 6.02
CA LEU A 103 1.64 13.15 6.70
C LEU A 103 0.95 14.29 7.42
N GLN A 104 -0.32 14.48 7.13
CA GLN A 104 -1.21 15.34 7.88
C GLN A 104 -2.27 14.50 8.59
N VAL A 105 -2.42 14.69 9.89
CA VAL A 105 -3.42 14.01 10.70
C VAL A 105 -4.46 15.04 11.13
N ARG A 106 -5.71 14.81 10.74
CA ARG A 106 -6.86 15.62 11.13
C ARG A 106 -7.72 14.83 12.11
N LYS A 107 -8.00 15.41 13.26
CA LYS A 107 -8.89 14.85 14.27
C LYS A 107 -10.16 15.66 14.32
N LEU A 108 -11.29 14.99 14.32
CA LEU A 108 -12.59 15.68 14.40
C LEU A 108 -12.68 16.53 15.68
N GLY A 109 -12.95 17.82 15.53
CA GLY A 109 -13.10 18.74 16.65
C GLY A 109 -11.80 19.19 17.33
N MET A 110 -10.62 18.87 16.77
CA MET A 110 -9.32 19.35 17.25
C MET A 110 -8.65 20.28 16.23
N PRO A 111 -7.76 21.19 16.70
CA PRO A 111 -6.91 21.96 15.80
C PRO A 111 -6.11 21.04 14.87
N GLU A 112 -5.81 21.53 13.69
CA GLU A 112 -5.01 20.80 12.70
C GLU A 112 -3.57 20.63 13.23
N GLU A 113 -3.05 19.39 13.23
CA GLU A 113 -1.67 19.11 13.63
C GLU A 113 -0.72 19.60 12.52
N GLU A 114 0.50 20.04 12.89
CA GLU A 114 1.50 20.38 11.89
C GLU A 114 1.89 19.14 11.07
N PRO A 115 2.08 19.27 9.74
CA PRO A 115 2.45 18.16 8.89
C PRO A 115 3.80 17.55 9.29
N ILE A 116 3.87 16.23 9.36
CA ILE A 116 5.10 15.49 9.62
C ILE A 116 5.78 15.18 8.27
N THR A 117 7.04 15.60 8.09
CA THR A 117 7.75 15.49 6.82
C THR A 117 9.01 14.62 6.88
N ARG A 118 9.52 14.29 8.09
CA ARG A 118 10.71 13.45 8.24
C ARG A 118 10.38 11.99 7.94
N LEU A 119 11.01 11.40 6.93
CA LEU A 119 10.69 10.08 6.37
C LEU A 119 10.53 8.98 7.44
N GLY A 120 11.50 8.82 8.34
CA GLY A 120 11.45 7.80 9.40
C GLY A 120 10.26 8.00 10.34
N THR A 121 10.13 9.18 10.92
CA THR A 121 9.05 9.54 11.85
C THR A 121 7.67 9.42 11.20
N THR A 122 7.56 9.84 9.93
CA THR A 122 6.31 9.76 9.18
C THR A 122 5.91 8.30 8.95
N ASN A 123 6.85 7.43 8.56
CA ASN A 123 6.57 6.02 8.35
C ASN A 123 6.15 5.32 9.65
N GLU A 124 6.84 5.58 10.76
CA GLU A 124 6.47 5.05 12.08
C GLU A 124 5.09 5.51 12.52
N ARG A 125 4.77 6.79 12.29
CA ARG A 125 3.45 7.34 12.62
C ARG A 125 2.35 6.69 11.80
N ILE A 126 2.53 6.52 10.48
CA ILE A 126 1.57 5.84 9.60
C ILE A 126 1.31 4.41 10.11
N ILE A 127 2.38 3.63 10.37
CA ILE A 127 2.26 2.25 10.88
C ILE A 127 1.53 2.23 12.23
N THR A 128 1.79 3.18 13.11
CA THR A 128 1.12 3.29 14.41
C THR A 128 -0.37 3.55 14.24
N GLU A 129 -0.77 4.50 13.39
CA GLU A 129 -2.18 4.80 13.09
C GLU A 129 -2.90 3.61 12.44
N LEU A 130 -2.20 2.82 11.60
CA LEU A 130 -2.71 1.58 11.01
C LEU A 130 -2.85 0.42 12.02
N GLY A 131 -2.62 0.63 13.32
CA GLY A 131 -2.67 -0.41 14.33
C GLY A 131 -1.48 -1.37 14.28
N ARG A 132 -0.32 -0.89 13.86
CA ARG A 132 0.93 -1.63 13.68
C ARG A 132 0.85 -2.77 12.65
N VAL A 133 -0.03 -2.62 11.66
CA VAL A 133 -0.06 -3.52 10.51
C VAL A 133 1.16 -3.20 9.65
N ASP A 134 2.11 -4.13 9.58
CA ASP A 134 3.29 -4.00 8.74
C ASP A 134 3.00 -4.26 7.25
N ALA A 135 3.93 -3.87 6.41
CA ALA A 135 3.82 -3.97 4.95
C ALA A 135 3.60 -5.41 4.46
N GLU A 136 4.26 -6.38 5.08
CA GLU A 136 4.13 -7.79 4.74
C GLU A 136 2.75 -8.34 5.12
N THR A 137 2.27 -8.00 6.31
CA THR A 137 0.94 -8.39 6.78
C THR A 137 -0.15 -7.82 5.86
N LEU A 138 -0.07 -6.54 5.48
CA LEU A 138 -1.04 -5.95 4.56
C LEU A 138 -0.98 -6.62 3.18
N ARG A 139 0.23 -6.82 2.66
CA ARG A 139 0.43 -7.49 1.36
C ARG A 139 -0.19 -8.88 1.36
N ASN A 140 0.07 -9.68 2.38
CA ASN A 140 -0.37 -11.06 2.45
C ASN A 140 -1.88 -11.21 2.75
N SER A 141 -2.50 -10.23 3.40
CA SER A 141 -3.91 -10.30 3.80
C SER A 141 -4.86 -9.56 2.85
N CYS A 142 -4.41 -8.47 2.23
CA CYS A 142 -5.28 -7.58 1.45
C CYS A 142 -4.97 -7.59 -0.07
N PHE A 143 -3.76 -7.97 -0.47
CA PHE A 143 -3.36 -7.99 -1.87
C PHE A 143 -3.27 -9.42 -2.38
N ILE A 144 -4.27 -9.87 -3.11
CA ILE A 144 -4.25 -11.18 -3.78
C ILE A 144 -3.80 -10.97 -5.23
N GLU A 145 -2.56 -11.32 -5.52
CA GLU A 145 -2.04 -11.28 -6.88
C GLU A 145 -2.63 -12.46 -7.69
N GLN A 146 -3.01 -12.21 -8.95
CA GLN A 146 -3.54 -13.24 -9.85
C GLN A 146 -2.60 -14.46 -9.97
N LYS A 147 -1.28 -14.21 -9.97
CA LYS A 147 -0.25 -15.27 -10.00
C LYS A 147 -0.24 -16.11 -8.72
N SER A 148 -0.61 -15.57 -7.58
CA SER A 148 -0.65 -16.28 -6.30
C SER A 148 -1.78 -17.30 -6.26
N LEU A 149 -2.93 -17.00 -6.86
CA LEU A 149 -4.04 -17.95 -6.98
C LEU A 149 -3.67 -19.12 -7.90
N ASN A 150 -3.08 -18.87 -9.06
CA ASN A 150 -2.62 -19.92 -9.96
C ASN A 150 -1.50 -20.77 -9.34
N ARG A 151 -0.66 -20.18 -8.51
CA ARG A 151 0.38 -20.89 -7.76
C ARG A 151 -0.22 -21.84 -6.73
N LEU A 152 -1.26 -21.40 -5.99
CA LEU A 152 -1.94 -22.23 -4.99
C LEU A 152 -2.56 -23.49 -5.62
N GLU A 153 -3.10 -23.40 -6.82
CA GLU A 153 -3.67 -24.57 -7.53
C GLU A 153 -2.62 -25.58 -7.91
N ASN A 154 -1.39 -25.13 -8.22
CA ASN A 154 -0.30 -25.97 -8.74
C ASN A 154 0.70 -26.41 -7.66
N LEU A 155 0.57 -25.98 -6.40
CA LEU A 155 1.44 -26.39 -5.31
C LEU A 155 1.10 -27.80 -4.78
N PRO A 156 2.10 -28.60 -4.40
CA PRO A 156 1.90 -29.80 -3.59
C PRO A 156 1.13 -29.49 -2.29
N GLY A 157 0.38 -30.46 -1.77
CA GLY A 157 -0.52 -30.25 -0.62
C GLY A 157 0.15 -29.60 0.61
N SER A 158 1.37 -30.04 0.95
CA SER A 158 2.15 -29.49 2.08
C SER A 158 2.61 -28.04 1.87
N GLU A 159 3.01 -27.70 0.65
CA GLU A 159 3.41 -26.33 0.31
C GLU A 159 2.20 -25.40 0.17
N ARG A 160 1.06 -25.94 -0.28
CA ARG A 160 -0.23 -25.21 -0.34
C ARG A 160 -0.67 -24.77 1.05
N GLU A 161 -0.60 -25.66 2.04
CA GLU A 161 -0.94 -25.36 3.42
C GLU A 161 -0.04 -24.27 4.01
N THR A 162 1.27 -24.36 3.81
CA THR A 162 2.24 -23.35 4.25
C THR A 162 1.97 -22.00 3.61
N THR A 163 1.68 -21.99 2.30
CA THR A 163 1.38 -20.75 1.56
C THR A 163 0.05 -20.14 2.01
N LEU A 164 -0.99 -20.96 2.26
CA LEU A 164 -2.26 -20.48 2.82
C LEU A 164 -2.08 -19.91 4.23
N ARG A 165 -1.29 -20.54 5.09
CA ARG A 165 -0.98 -20.03 6.43
C ARG A 165 -0.28 -18.66 6.36
N LYS A 166 0.65 -18.47 5.43
CA LYS A 166 1.31 -17.17 5.17
C LYS A 166 0.31 -16.12 4.66
N LEU A 167 -0.51 -16.47 3.68
CA LEU A 167 -1.51 -15.57 3.10
C LEU A 167 -2.54 -15.12 4.15
N LEU A 168 -2.92 -16.02 5.05
CA LEU A 168 -3.89 -15.72 6.11
C LEU A 168 -3.25 -15.09 7.36
N GLY A 169 -1.93 -14.86 7.36
CA GLY A 169 -1.22 -14.27 8.50
C GLY A 169 -1.23 -15.13 9.76
N LEU A 170 -1.50 -16.44 9.62
CA LEU A 170 -1.64 -17.37 10.75
C LEU A 170 -0.31 -17.70 11.43
N GLU A 171 0.84 -17.33 10.84
CA GLU A 171 2.15 -17.55 11.44
C GLU A 171 2.33 -16.83 12.79
N LYS A 172 1.69 -15.66 12.96
CA LYS A 172 1.70 -14.95 14.25
C LYS A 172 0.89 -15.67 15.32
N LEU A 173 -0.19 -16.35 14.95
CA LEU A 173 -1.00 -17.15 15.88
C LEU A 173 -0.26 -18.42 16.34
N LEU A 174 0.49 -19.07 15.45
CA LEU A 174 1.29 -20.24 15.78
C LEU A 174 2.42 -19.91 16.77
N ARG A 175 3.10 -18.78 16.61
CA ARG A 175 4.13 -18.33 17.57
C ARG A 175 3.56 -18.04 18.97
N LEU A 176 2.29 -17.67 19.06
CA LEU A 176 1.63 -17.44 20.35
C LEU A 176 1.24 -18.78 21.03
N THR A 177 0.93 -19.82 20.25
CA THR A 177 0.63 -21.16 20.82
C THR A 177 1.88 -21.96 21.21
N GLU A 178 3.06 -21.63 20.70
CA GLU A 178 4.34 -22.25 21.10
C GLU A 178 4.94 -21.62 22.38
N GLN A 179 4.35 -20.55 22.90
CA GLN A 179 4.80 -19.87 24.14
C GLN A 179 3.97 -20.26 25.39
N PHE A 180 3.00 -21.15 25.23
CA PHE A 180 2.22 -21.74 26.31
C PHE A 180 2.41 -23.27 26.36
#